data_083f38fa9cfabc537b8c5a0c286dc052
#
_entry.id   083f38fa9cfabc537b8c5a0c286dc052
#
_cell.length_a   1.000
_cell.length_b   1.000
_cell.length_c   1.000
_cell.angle_alpha   90.00
_cell.angle_beta   90.00
_cell.angle_gamma   90.00
#
_symmetry.space_group_name_H-M   'P 1'
#
loop_
_entity.id
_entity.type
_entity.pdbx_description
1 polymer ?
#
loop_
_entity_poly.entity_id
_entity_poly.type
_entity_poly.pdbx_seq_one_letter_code
_entity_poly.pdbx_strand_id
1 'polypeptide(L)'
;MNQIDTGLVKRLIGEQFPEWAHLEVKPVKFSGHDNRTFHLGDKMSVRLPSDAAYAPQVEKENKWLPILRKELSLPISTPIAKGNPSEAYPWPWSINKWIEGETVTKQNVRDLSEFAAHLGSFLVELQSIDASKGPIAGAHNFYRGGLISVYDEEARDAIENNKDVFDETVLKHLWDLALQSTWNRKQVWVHGDVAPGNLLVKDGKLCAVIDFGILGVGDPACDAAMSWTFFDKSSRKIFKEVLQIDEETWNRARGWALWKALITYDANRDRKSTRLNSSHNVASRMPSSA
;
A
#
# COMPACT_ATOMS: atom_id res chain seq x y z
N MET A 1 1.95 22.41 11.58
CA MET A 1 1.38 21.26 12.32
C MET A 1 2.44 20.76 13.30
N ASN A 2 2.07 20.44 14.55
CA ASN A 2 3.01 19.90 15.51
C ASN A 2 3.54 18.55 15.02
N GLN A 3 4.82 18.27 15.28
CA GLN A 3 5.45 17.01 14.92
C GLN A 3 4.70 15.85 15.59
N ILE A 4 4.33 14.82 14.82
CA ILE A 4 3.72 13.59 15.36
C ILE A 4 4.84 12.77 16.00
N ASP A 5 4.94 12.82 17.32
CA ASP A 5 5.96 12.17 18.13
C ASP A 5 5.37 11.33 19.27
N THR A 6 6.22 10.69 20.05
CA THR A 6 5.82 9.88 21.21
C THR A 6 5.14 10.68 22.31
N GLY A 7 5.48 11.99 22.45
CA GLY A 7 4.85 12.88 23.42
C GLY A 7 3.40 13.17 23.09
N LEU A 8 3.12 13.44 21.81
CA LEU A 8 1.75 13.59 21.32
C LEU A 8 0.95 12.31 21.54
N VAL A 9 1.49 11.15 21.14
CA VAL A 9 0.79 9.86 21.28
C VAL A 9 0.46 9.56 22.75
N LYS A 10 1.41 9.74 23.68
CA LYS A 10 1.18 9.55 25.11
C LYS A 10 0.07 10.44 25.64
N ARG A 11 0.00 11.70 25.21
CA ARG A 11 -1.07 12.62 25.58
C ARG A 11 -2.42 12.14 25.08
N LEU A 12 -2.53 11.81 23.79
CA LEU A 12 -3.77 11.32 23.19
C LEU A 12 -4.27 10.03 23.87
N ILE A 13 -3.37 9.11 24.18
CA ILE A 13 -3.71 7.89 24.93
C ILE A 13 -4.19 8.24 26.33
N GLY A 14 -3.46 9.08 27.06
CA GLY A 14 -3.85 9.48 28.44
C GLY A 14 -5.19 10.19 28.51
N GLU A 15 -5.53 11.01 27.52
CA GLU A 15 -6.79 11.74 27.43
C GLU A 15 -7.99 10.86 27.04
N GLN A 16 -7.81 9.91 26.10
CA GLN A 16 -8.92 9.19 25.49
C GLN A 16 -9.00 7.72 25.89
N PHE A 17 -7.90 7.12 26.36
CA PHE A 17 -7.78 5.70 26.73
C PHE A 17 -6.94 5.55 28.02
N PRO A 18 -7.41 6.09 29.16
CA PRO A 18 -6.64 6.14 30.40
C PRO A 18 -6.23 4.73 30.91
N GLU A 19 -6.98 3.68 30.56
CA GLU A 19 -6.65 2.29 30.85
C GLU A 19 -5.34 1.83 30.21
N TRP A 20 -4.89 2.47 29.14
CA TRP A 20 -3.64 2.17 28.44
C TRP A 20 -2.55 3.23 28.66
N ALA A 21 -2.81 4.25 29.45
CA ALA A 21 -1.85 5.35 29.71
C ALA A 21 -0.55 4.88 30.37
N HIS A 22 -0.57 3.73 31.05
CA HIS A 22 0.59 3.11 31.69
C HIS A 22 1.51 2.37 30.69
N LEU A 23 1.05 2.12 29.47
CA LEU A 23 1.82 1.38 28.47
C LEU A 23 2.90 2.24 27.83
N GLU A 24 4.01 1.60 27.51
CA GLU A 24 5.11 2.26 26.83
C GLU A 24 4.75 2.59 25.38
N VAL A 25 5.09 3.80 24.93
CA VAL A 25 4.95 4.24 23.54
C VAL A 25 6.35 4.37 22.92
N LYS A 26 6.59 3.60 21.84
CA LYS A 26 7.84 3.63 21.06
C LYS A 26 7.55 3.80 19.57
N PRO A 27 8.36 4.54 18.80
CA PRO A 27 8.22 4.59 17.35
C PRO A 27 8.53 3.20 16.77
N VAL A 28 7.82 2.80 15.71
CA VAL A 28 8.20 1.61 14.94
C VAL A 28 9.47 1.90 14.13
N LYS A 29 10.25 0.86 13.84
CA LYS A 29 11.50 0.99 13.06
C LYS A 29 11.25 1.56 11.66
N PHE A 30 10.15 1.17 11.02
CA PHE A 30 9.72 1.64 9.72
C PHE A 30 8.28 2.09 9.79
N SER A 31 8.04 3.39 9.65
CA SER A 31 6.70 3.98 9.55
C SER A 31 6.38 4.26 8.10
N GLY A 32 5.13 4.00 7.70
CA GLY A 32 4.64 4.34 6.36
C GLY A 32 4.60 5.85 6.11
N HIS A 33 4.32 6.21 4.86
CA HIS A 33 4.16 7.61 4.45
C HIS A 33 2.84 8.20 4.95
N ASP A 34 1.75 7.46 4.83
CA ASP A 34 0.38 7.91 5.10
C ASP A 34 0.08 8.04 6.59
N ASN A 35 0.70 7.18 7.40
CA ASN A 35 0.50 7.14 8.83
C ASN A 35 1.84 7.20 9.58
N ARG A 36 1.83 7.83 10.75
CA ARG A 36 2.88 7.67 11.75
C ARG A 36 2.45 6.58 12.72
N THR A 37 3.26 5.55 12.83
CA THR A 37 2.95 4.35 13.61
C THR A 37 3.87 4.25 14.82
N PHE A 38 3.28 3.89 15.95
CA PHE A 38 3.99 3.69 17.23
C PHE A 38 3.54 2.38 17.85
N HIS A 39 4.43 1.69 18.55
CA HIS A 39 4.04 0.65 19.48
C HIS A 39 3.31 1.26 20.68
N LEU A 40 2.32 0.55 21.18
CA LEU A 40 1.66 0.80 22.47
C LEU A 40 1.73 -0.50 23.28
N GLY A 41 2.69 -0.57 24.18
CA GLY A 41 3.13 -1.82 24.77
C GLY A 41 3.57 -2.83 23.72
N ASP A 42 3.48 -4.12 24.02
CA ASP A 42 3.96 -5.19 23.14
C ASP A 42 2.89 -5.72 22.15
N LYS A 43 1.62 -5.39 22.37
CA LYS A 43 0.49 -6.04 21.68
C LYS A 43 -0.35 -5.11 20.81
N MET A 44 -0.05 -3.82 20.82
CA MET A 44 -0.84 -2.82 20.12
C MET A 44 0.04 -1.84 19.35
N SER A 45 -0.55 -1.19 18.37
CA SER A 45 0.03 -0.06 17.66
C SER A 45 -0.94 1.10 17.60
N VAL A 46 -0.41 2.32 17.62
CA VAL A 46 -1.15 3.55 17.38
C VAL A 46 -0.78 4.06 16.00
N ARG A 47 -1.78 4.33 15.16
CA ARG A 47 -1.61 4.86 13.81
C ARG A 47 -2.29 6.23 13.72
N LEU A 48 -1.51 7.24 13.40
CA LEU A 48 -1.97 8.61 13.22
C LEU A 48 -1.74 9.02 11.75
N PRO A 49 -2.79 9.39 11.00
CA PRO A 49 -2.63 10.00 9.68
C PRO A 49 -1.59 11.13 9.67
N SER A 50 -0.74 11.15 8.66
CA SER A 50 0.30 12.19 8.54
C SER A 50 -0.21 13.48 7.87
N ASP A 51 -1.36 13.38 7.20
CA ASP A 51 -2.01 14.48 6.48
C ASP A 51 -3.54 14.32 6.48
N ALA A 52 -4.27 15.43 6.22
CA ALA A 52 -5.72 15.44 6.09
C ALA A 52 -6.25 14.47 5.02
N ALA A 53 -5.49 14.28 3.94
CA ALA A 53 -5.86 13.38 2.85
C ALA A 53 -5.96 11.91 3.29
N TYR A 54 -5.24 11.51 4.35
CA TYR A 54 -5.25 10.15 4.87
C TYR A 54 -6.24 9.92 6.02
N ALA A 55 -6.76 10.99 6.63
CA ALA A 55 -7.71 10.91 7.74
C ALA A 55 -8.96 10.06 7.44
N PRO A 56 -9.58 10.11 6.24
CA PRO A 56 -10.74 9.28 5.90
C PRO A 56 -10.46 7.77 5.91
N GLN A 57 -9.18 7.35 5.76
CA GLN A 57 -8.80 5.94 5.81
C GLN A 57 -9.12 5.32 7.17
N VAL A 58 -8.97 6.08 8.26
CA VAL A 58 -9.25 5.61 9.62
C VAL A 58 -10.70 5.16 9.78
N GLU A 59 -11.65 5.95 9.31
CA GLU A 59 -13.07 5.61 9.37
C GLU A 59 -13.38 4.36 8.52
N LYS A 60 -12.78 4.28 7.34
CA LYS A 60 -12.94 3.16 6.43
C LYS A 60 -12.40 1.85 7.03
N GLU A 61 -11.17 1.88 7.57
CA GLU A 61 -10.56 0.71 8.23
C GLU A 61 -11.36 0.28 9.47
N ASN A 62 -11.77 1.22 10.32
CA ASN A 62 -12.58 0.92 11.51
C ASN A 62 -13.94 0.29 11.17
N LYS A 63 -14.54 0.66 10.05
CA LYS A 63 -15.82 0.10 9.59
C LYS A 63 -15.65 -1.30 9.01
N TRP A 64 -14.66 -1.50 8.14
CA TRP A 64 -14.62 -2.68 7.28
C TRP A 64 -13.70 -3.79 7.79
N LEU A 65 -12.56 -3.49 8.40
CA LEU A 65 -11.61 -4.52 8.82
C LEU A 65 -12.17 -5.50 9.87
N PRO A 66 -12.99 -5.09 10.84
CA PRO A 66 -13.64 -6.04 11.75
C PRO A 66 -14.60 -7.03 11.05
N ILE A 67 -15.16 -6.64 9.89
CA ILE A 67 -16.05 -7.49 9.09
C ILE A 67 -15.19 -8.46 8.27
N LEU A 68 -14.24 -7.94 7.49
CA LEU A 68 -13.36 -8.72 6.62
C LEU A 68 -12.55 -9.76 7.41
N ARG A 69 -12.05 -9.38 8.59
CA ARG A 69 -11.23 -10.26 9.45
C ARG A 69 -11.89 -11.58 9.79
N LYS A 70 -13.21 -11.62 9.85
CA LYS A 70 -13.98 -12.84 10.21
C LYS A 70 -13.95 -13.90 9.13
N GLU A 71 -13.78 -13.48 7.89
CA GLU A 71 -13.85 -14.32 6.68
C GLU A 71 -12.45 -14.67 6.12
N LEU A 72 -11.39 -14.04 6.64
CA LEU A 72 -10.02 -14.21 6.14
C LEU A 72 -9.22 -15.17 7.02
N SER A 73 -8.50 -16.09 6.40
CA SER A 73 -7.65 -17.07 7.09
C SER A 73 -6.39 -16.40 7.67
N LEU A 74 -5.73 -15.51 6.91
CA LEU A 74 -4.57 -14.76 7.40
C LEU A 74 -4.99 -13.58 8.28
N PRO A 75 -4.23 -13.27 9.34
CA PRO A 75 -4.37 -12.05 10.10
C PRO A 75 -4.31 -10.80 9.22
N ILE A 76 -5.17 -9.82 9.52
CA ILE A 76 -5.09 -8.47 8.96
C ILE A 76 -5.04 -7.44 10.08
N SER A 77 -4.55 -6.24 9.80
CA SER A 77 -4.62 -5.12 10.75
C SER A 77 -6.05 -4.93 11.23
N THR A 78 -6.29 -5.06 12.53
CA THR A 78 -7.65 -4.95 13.06
C THR A 78 -7.69 -3.84 14.11
N PRO A 79 -8.52 -2.80 13.91
CA PRO A 79 -8.74 -1.76 14.90
C PRO A 79 -9.32 -2.34 16.19
N ILE A 80 -8.74 -1.93 17.32
CA ILE A 80 -9.22 -2.23 18.68
C ILE A 80 -10.04 -1.05 19.20
N ALA A 81 -9.53 0.17 18.92
CA ALA A 81 -10.19 1.41 19.30
C ALA A 81 -9.91 2.52 18.29
N LYS A 82 -10.80 3.49 18.24
CA LYS A 82 -10.69 4.70 17.41
C LYS A 82 -10.59 5.91 18.32
N GLY A 83 -9.51 6.68 18.13
CA GLY A 83 -9.35 7.98 18.77
C GLY A 83 -10.04 9.09 17.96
N ASN A 84 -10.55 10.06 18.68
CA ASN A 84 -11.24 11.20 18.12
C ASN A 84 -10.27 12.38 17.91
N PRO A 85 -10.59 13.32 16.99
CA PRO A 85 -9.90 14.59 16.90
C PRO A 85 -9.90 15.34 18.24
N SER A 86 -8.82 16.10 18.52
CA SER A 86 -8.68 16.95 19.68
C SER A 86 -7.89 18.22 19.31
N GLU A 87 -7.77 19.17 20.24
CA GLU A 87 -6.92 20.36 20.02
C GLU A 87 -5.46 19.98 19.73
N ALA A 88 -4.99 18.87 20.31
CA ALA A 88 -3.62 18.40 20.13
C ALA A 88 -3.39 17.74 18.76
N TYR A 89 -4.45 17.13 18.18
CA TYR A 89 -4.38 16.40 16.92
C TYR A 89 -5.74 16.41 16.18
N PRO A 90 -5.82 17.01 14.97
CA PRO A 90 -7.09 17.38 14.36
C PRO A 90 -7.82 16.27 13.62
N TRP A 91 -7.25 15.07 13.51
CA TRP A 91 -7.83 13.98 12.75
C TRP A 91 -8.18 12.76 13.63
N PRO A 92 -9.12 11.89 13.18
CA PRO A 92 -9.30 10.59 13.81
C PRO A 92 -8.03 9.75 13.64
N TRP A 93 -7.81 8.83 14.57
CA TRP A 93 -6.66 7.94 14.61
C TRP A 93 -7.07 6.57 15.14
N SER A 94 -6.23 5.55 15.04
CA SER A 94 -6.60 4.20 15.44
C SER A 94 -5.56 3.55 16.35
N ILE A 95 -6.08 2.68 17.24
CA ILE A 95 -5.28 1.70 17.97
C ILE A 95 -5.60 0.34 17.38
N ASN A 96 -4.58 -0.36 16.88
CA ASN A 96 -4.73 -1.63 16.21
C ASN A 96 -4.00 -2.72 16.99
N LYS A 97 -4.45 -3.97 16.85
CA LYS A 97 -3.69 -5.12 17.30
C LYS A 97 -2.34 -5.16 16.60
N TRP A 98 -1.27 -5.31 17.36
CA TRP A 98 0.06 -5.55 16.77
C TRP A 98 0.11 -6.96 16.19
N ILE A 99 0.67 -7.10 15.01
CA ILE A 99 0.91 -8.38 14.36
C ILE A 99 2.42 -8.56 14.25
N GLU A 100 2.93 -9.63 14.83
CA GLU A 100 4.34 -9.97 14.71
C GLU A 100 4.68 -10.49 13.33
N GLY A 101 5.80 -10.03 12.80
CA GLY A 101 6.32 -10.40 11.50
C GLY A 101 7.27 -9.34 10.98
N GLU A 102 8.01 -9.69 9.96
CA GLU A 102 8.89 -8.78 9.22
C GLU A 102 8.27 -8.45 7.87
N THR A 103 8.44 -7.22 7.41
CA THR A 103 8.07 -6.85 6.04
C THR A 103 8.77 -7.74 5.03
N VAL A 104 8.03 -8.15 4.01
CA VAL A 104 8.50 -9.07 2.99
C VAL A 104 9.69 -8.50 2.22
N THR A 105 10.71 -9.32 2.07
CA THR A 105 11.84 -9.14 1.16
C THR A 105 12.13 -10.44 0.43
N LYS A 106 12.91 -10.40 -0.66
CA LYS A 106 13.32 -11.64 -1.34
C LYS A 106 14.22 -12.53 -0.47
N GLN A 107 14.86 -11.95 0.53
CA GLN A 107 15.80 -12.65 1.42
C GLN A 107 15.11 -13.36 2.58
N ASN A 108 13.95 -12.87 3.04
CA ASN A 108 13.24 -13.46 4.18
C ASN A 108 12.07 -14.36 3.80
N VAL A 109 11.83 -14.59 2.50
CA VAL A 109 10.89 -15.59 2.00
C VAL A 109 11.62 -16.89 1.75
N ARG A 110 11.18 -18.00 2.37
CA ARG A 110 11.82 -19.33 2.23
C ARG A 110 11.58 -19.94 0.87
N ASP A 111 10.34 -19.92 0.38
CA ASP A 111 9.89 -20.45 -0.90
C ASP A 111 8.94 -19.44 -1.56
N LEU A 112 9.39 -18.85 -2.67
CA LEU A 112 8.65 -17.84 -3.38
C LEU A 112 7.40 -18.41 -4.08
N SER A 113 7.38 -19.68 -4.43
CA SER A 113 6.23 -20.37 -5.01
C SER A 113 5.15 -20.64 -3.98
N GLU A 114 5.53 -21.11 -2.78
CA GLU A 114 4.62 -21.27 -1.64
C GLU A 114 4.03 -19.91 -1.22
N PHE A 115 4.88 -18.88 -1.15
CA PHE A 115 4.46 -17.52 -0.83
C PHE A 115 3.44 -16.99 -1.85
N ALA A 116 3.70 -17.16 -3.14
CA ALA A 116 2.80 -16.75 -4.22
C ALA A 116 1.44 -17.45 -4.13
N ALA A 117 1.44 -18.76 -3.84
CA ALA A 117 0.21 -19.53 -3.66
C ALA A 117 -0.60 -19.02 -2.45
N HIS A 118 0.06 -18.78 -1.31
CA HIS A 118 -0.61 -18.29 -0.10
C HIS A 118 -1.18 -16.88 -0.28
N LEU A 119 -0.43 -15.96 -0.93
CA LEU A 119 -0.95 -14.63 -1.24
C LEU A 119 -2.12 -14.70 -2.22
N GLY A 120 -2.03 -15.55 -3.24
CA GLY A 120 -3.12 -15.78 -4.18
C GLY A 120 -4.38 -16.29 -3.47
N SER A 121 -4.24 -17.28 -2.58
CA SER A 121 -5.35 -17.81 -1.78
C SER A 121 -5.99 -16.74 -0.90
N PHE A 122 -5.20 -15.92 -0.22
CA PHE A 122 -5.69 -14.79 0.57
C PHE A 122 -6.52 -13.81 -0.28
N LEU A 123 -6.05 -13.48 -1.49
CA LEU A 123 -6.78 -12.58 -2.38
C LEU A 123 -8.08 -13.21 -2.89
N VAL A 124 -8.10 -14.52 -3.15
CA VAL A 124 -9.33 -15.25 -3.50
C VAL A 124 -10.32 -15.21 -2.34
N GLU A 125 -9.86 -15.42 -1.09
CA GLU A 125 -10.72 -15.28 0.11
C GLU A 125 -11.30 -13.87 0.18
N LEU A 126 -10.47 -12.83 0.08
CA LEU A 126 -10.89 -11.43 0.10
C LEU A 126 -11.96 -11.13 -0.97
N GLN A 127 -11.73 -11.59 -2.20
CA GLN A 127 -12.63 -11.40 -3.34
C GLN A 127 -13.95 -12.18 -3.19
N SER A 128 -13.98 -13.24 -2.40
CA SER A 128 -15.18 -14.06 -2.16
C SER A 128 -16.17 -13.42 -1.17
N ILE A 129 -15.70 -12.49 -0.34
CA ILE A 129 -16.54 -11.80 0.66
C ILE A 129 -17.58 -10.92 -0.05
N ASP A 130 -18.80 -10.87 0.49
CA ASP A 130 -19.83 -10.00 -0.08
C ASP A 130 -19.40 -8.53 -0.08
N ALA A 131 -19.26 -7.98 -1.28
CA ALA A 131 -18.82 -6.61 -1.54
C ALA A 131 -19.98 -5.63 -1.78
N SER A 132 -21.22 -6.07 -1.70
CA SER A 132 -22.41 -5.29 -2.12
C SER A 132 -22.58 -3.96 -1.38
N LYS A 133 -22.04 -3.83 -0.17
CA LYS A 133 -22.10 -2.63 0.66
C LYS A 133 -20.74 -1.93 0.77
N GLY A 134 -19.70 -2.46 0.12
CA GLY A 134 -18.35 -1.91 0.17
C GLY A 134 -18.21 -0.58 -0.57
N PRO A 135 -17.17 0.19 -0.28
CA PRO A 135 -16.91 1.46 -0.95
C PRO A 135 -16.42 1.19 -2.38
N ILE A 136 -17.20 1.61 -3.37
CA ILE A 136 -16.82 1.50 -4.79
C ILE A 136 -15.54 2.31 -5.03
N ALA A 137 -14.61 1.77 -5.82
CA ALA A 137 -13.38 2.44 -6.21
C ALA A 137 -13.61 3.87 -6.72
N GLY A 138 -12.78 4.80 -6.25
CA GLY A 138 -12.88 6.22 -6.56
C GLY A 138 -11.74 7.03 -5.95
N ALA A 139 -11.90 8.34 -5.82
CA ALA A 139 -10.87 9.22 -5.28
C ALA A 139 -10.40 8.82 -3.87
N HIS A 140 -11.30 8.28 -3.02
CA HIS A 140 -11.00 7.86 -1.64
C HIS A 140 -9.96 6.72 -1.53
N ASN A 141 -9.68 6.03 -2.62
CA ASN A 141 -8.71 4.93 -2.67
C ASN A 141 -7.81 5.03 -3.92
N PHE A 142 -7.62 6.23 -4.44
CA PHE A 142 -6.82 6.48 -5.65
C PHE A 142 -7.25 5.58 -6.82
N TYR A 143 -8.56 5.40 -7.00
CA TYR A 143 -9.19 4.59 -8.04
C TYR A 143 -8.70 3.13 -8.10
N ARG A 144 -8.13 2.57 -7.02
CA ARG A 144 -7.75 1.15 -6.97
C ARG A 144 -8.98 0.27 -7.05
N GLY A 145 -9.00 -0.63 -8.05
CA GLY A 145 -10.20 -1.40 -8.41
C GLY A 145 -11.14 -0.67 -9.37
N GLY A 146 -10.82 0.57 -9.78
CA GLY A 146 -11.52 1.32 -10.82
C GLY A 146 -10.95 1.09 -12.22
N LEU A 147 -11.38 1.93 -13.15
CA LEU A 147 -10.85 1.93 -14.52
C LEU A 147 -9.39 2.42 -14.52
N ILE A 148 -8.48 1.62 -15.06
CA ILE A 148 -7.08 1.99 -15.18
C ILE A 148 -6.86 3.22 -16.10
N SER A 149 -7.81 3.48 -17.00
CA SER A 149 -7.76 4.64 -17.91
C SER A 149 -7.77 6.00 -17.19
N VAL A 150 -8.11 6.05 -15.91
CA VAL A 150 -7.99 7.26 -15.08
C VAL A 150 -6.55 7.78 -15.03
N TYR A 151 -5.58 6.91 -15.26
CA TYR A 151 -4.14 7.19 -15.29
C TYR A 151 -3.55 7.21 -16.71
N ASP A 152 -4.39 7.30 -17.78
CA ASP A 152 -3.90 7.19 -19.16
C ASP A 152 -2.93 8.34 -19.53
N GLU A 153 -3.29 9.58 -19.21
CA GLU A 153 -2.44 10.75 -19.46
C GLU A 153 -1.11 10.63 -18.71
N GLU A 154 -1.15 10.37 -17.40
CA GLU A 154 0.04 10.23 -16.56
C GLU A 154 0.97 9.09 -17.04
N ALA A 155 0.38 7.95 -17.43
CA ALA A 155 1.15 6.81 -17.92
C ALA A 155 1.81 7.11 -19.27
N ARG A 156 1.11 7.74 -20.21
CA ARG A 156 1.65 8.12 -21.52
C ARG A 156 2.74 9.16 -21.41
N ASP A 157 2.55 10.16 -20.55
CA ASP A 157 3.58 11.16 -20.25
C ASP A 157 4.84 10.51 -19.65
N ALA A 158 4.65 9.58 -18.70
CA ALA A 158 5.78 8.87 -18.11
C ALA A 158 6.49 7.94 -19.11
N ILE A 159 5.79 7.34 -20.08
CA ILE A 159 6.39 6.55 -21.16
C ILE A 159 7.23 7.48 -22.06
N GLU A 160 6.67 8.61 -22.50
CA GLU A 160 7.38 9.58 -23.35
C GLU A 160 8.61 10.16 -22.66
N ASN A 161 8.50 10.51 -21.39
CA ASN A 161 9.61 11.07 -20.59
C ASN A 161 10.77 10.08 -20.38
N ASN A 162 10.54 8.78 -20.57
CA ASN A 162 11.53 7.73 -20.35
C ASN A 162 11.92 6.96 -21.63
N LYS A 163 11.55 7.44 -22.81
CA LYS A 163 11.86 6.80 -24.12
C LYS A 163 13.35 6.61 -24.39
N ASP A 164 14.21 7.43 -23.78
CA ASP A 164 15.67 7.30 -23.91
C ASP A 164 16.24 6.15 -23.02
N VAL A 165 15.44 5.62 -22.11
CA VAL A 165 15.85 4.58 -21.14
C VAL A 165 15.17 3.24 -21.44
N PHE A 166 13.92 3.28 -21.86
CA PHE A 166 13.09 2.09 -22.10
C PHE A 166 12.57 2.08 -23.54
N ASP A 167 12.26 0.89 -24.05
CA ASP A 167 11.62 0.73 -25.36
C ASP A 167 10.18 1.25 -25.32
N GLU A 168 9.98 2.45 -25.84
CA GLU A 168 8.71 3.15 -25.90
C GLU A 168 7.62 2.33 -26.59
N THR A 169 7.96 1.63 -27.69
CA THR A 169 7.00 0.84 -28.46
C THR A 169 6.45 -0.31 -27.61
N VAL A 170 7.34 -0.99 -26.87
CA VAL A 170 6.94 -2.06 -25.96
C VAL A 170 6.06 -1.52 -24.83
N LEU A 171 6.45 -0.40 -24.21
CA LEU A 171 5.68 0.17 -23.10
C LEU A 171 4.30 0.64 -23.55
N LYS A 172 4.18 1.32 -24.70
CA LYS A 172 2.90 1.72 -25.29
C LYS A 172 2.01 0.52 -25.59
N HIS A 173 2.58 -0.51 -26.20
CA HIS A 173 1.84 -1.74 -26.48
C HIS A 173 1.28 -2.39 -25.20
N LEU A 174 2.10 -2.51 -24.15
CA LEU A 174 1.67 -3.06 -22.86
C LEU A 174 0.58 -2.24 -22.19
N TRP A 175 0.69 -0.92 -22.28
CA TRP A 175 -0.32 0.00 -21.75
C TRP A 175 -1.63 -0.09 -22.54
N ASP A 176 -1.57 -0.10 -23.87
CA ASP A 176 -2.73 -0.24 -24.73
C ASP A 176 -3.46 -1.57 -24.50
N LEU A 177 -2.73 -2.68 -24.28
CA LEU A 177 -3.34 -3.97 -23.89
C LEU A 177 -4.12 -3.86 -22.57
N ALA A 178 -3.64 -3.07 -21.62
CA ALA A 178 -4.36 -2.87 -20.36
C ALA A 178 -5.65 -2.05 -20.52
N LEU A 179 -5.70 -1.17 -21.52
CA LEU A 179 -6.87 -0.33 -21.81
C LEU A 179 -7.93 -1.03 -22.68
N GLN A 180 -7.61 -2.17 -23.34
CA GLN A 180 -8.52 -2.86 -24.27
C GLN A 180 -9.73 -3.48 -23.59
N SER A 181 -9.71 -3.69 -22.27
CA SER A 181 -10.80 -4.32 -21.54
C SER A 181 -11.11 -3.61 -20.25
N THR A 182 -12.30 -3.85 -19.73
CA THR A 182 -12.76 -3.37 -18.43
C THR A 182 -13.34 -4.54 -17.63
N TRP A 183 -13.36 -4.42 -16.31
CA TRP A 183 -13.99 -5.40 -15.45
C TRP A 183 -15.51 -5.29 -15.56
N ASN A 184 -16.16 -6.31 -16.12
CA ASN A 184 -17.59 -6.38 -16.35
C ASN A 184 -18.29 -7.47 -15.54
N ARG A 185 -17.59 -8.05 -14.55
CA ARG A 185 -18.11 -9.07 -13.62
C ARG A 185 -18.57 -8.43 -12.32
N LYS A 186 -19.07 -9.26 -11.38
CA LYS A 186 -19.37 -8.83 -10.03
C LYS A 186 -18.14 -8.15 -9.42
N GLN A 187 -18.34 -6.96 -8.88
CA GLN A 187 -17.29 -6.24 -8.20
C GLN A 187 -16.90 -6.95 -6.91
N VAL A 188 -15.63 -6.98 -6.59
CA VAL A 188 -15.05 -7.70 -5.46
C VAL A 188 -14.27 -6.76 -4.55
N TRP A 189 -14.00 -7.17 -3.32
CA TRP A 189 -13.09 -6.46 -2.45
C TRP A 189 -11.69 -6.49 -3.03
N VAL A 190 -11.01 -5.36 -2.97
CA VAL A 190 -9.60 -5.21 -3.30
C VAL A 190 -8.86 -4.56 -2.13
N HIS A 191 -7.64 -5.03 -1.89
CA HIS A 191 -6.73 -4.39 -0.94
C HIS A 191 -6.29 -3.02 -1.45
N GLY A 192 -6.00 -2.93 -2.74
CA GLY A 192 -5.61 -1.71 -3.45
C GLY A 192 -4.11 -1.40 -3.43
N ASP A 193 -3.34 -1.96 -2.49
CA ASP A 193 -1.89 -1.75 -2.37
C ASP A 193 -1.15 -3.02 -1.94
N VAL A 194 -1.34 -4.10 -2.68
CA VAL A 194 -0.58 -5.33 -2.46
C VAL A 194 0.88 -5.10 -2.87
N ALA A 195 1.73 -4.91 -1.86
CA ALA A 195 3.15 -4.59 -2.03
C ALA A 195 3.98 -5.23 -0.91
N PRO A 196 5.29 -5.47 -1.11
CA PRO A 196 6.14 -6.08 -0.08
C PRO A 196 6.08 -5.40 1.29
N GLY A 197 5.94 -4.07 1.32
CA GLY A 197 5.81 -3.28 2.55
C GLY A 197 4.55 -3.60 3.38
N ASN A 198 3.51 -4.12 2.73
CA ASN A 198 2.20 -4.39 3.32
C ASN A 198 1.96 -5.89 3.60
N LEU A 199 2.97 -6.71 3.43
CA LEU A 199 2.95 -8.15 3.67
C LEU A 199 3.95 -8.50 4.77
N LEU A 200 3.53 -9.34 5.72
CA LEU A 200 4.40 -9.79 6.81
C LEU A 200 4.75 -11.26 6.65
N VAL A 201 6.01 -11.58 6.92
CA VAL A 201 6.53 -12.95 7.01
C VAL A 201 6.99 -13.26 8.41
N LYS A 202 6.78 -14.51 8.80
CA LYS A 202 7.35 -15.12 10.00
C LYS A 202 7.86 -16.51 9.62
N ASP A 203 9.08 -16.82 10.01
CA ASP A 203 9.74 -18.11 9.69
C ASP A 203 9.76 -18.41 8.18
N GLY A 204 9.89 -17.37 7.35
CA GLY A 204 9.95 -17.48 5.89
C GLY A 204 8.62 -17.66 5.18
N LYS A 205 7.48 -17.58 5.89
CA LYS A 205 6.13 -17.76 5.34
C LYS A 205 5.29 -16.52 5.51
N LEU A 206 4.38 -16.25 4.57
CA LEU A 206 3.38 -15.19 4.69
C LEU A 206 2.52 -15.44 5.94
N CYS A 207 2.47 -14.47 6.84
CA CYS A 207 1.74 -14.60 8.09
C CYS A 207 0.66 -13.53 8.31
N ALA A 208 0.71 -12.42 7.58
CA ALA A 208 -0.32 -11.38 7.67
C ALA A 208 -0.29 -10.45 6.44
N VAL A 209 -1.42 -9.77 6.23
CA VAL A 209 -1.56 -8.65 5.28
C VAL A 209 -2.00 -7.42 6.06
N ILE A 210 -1.34 -6.28 5.84
CA ILE A 210 -1.55 -5.04 6.58
C ILE A 210 -1.77 -3.86 5.64
N ASP A 211 -2.19 -2.74 6.20
CA ASP A 211 -2.36 -1.45 5.52
C ASP A 211 -3.46 -1.46 4.45
N PHE A 212 -4.70 -1.54 4.92
CA PHE A 212 -5.91 -1.50 4.11
C PHE A 212 -6.45 -0.07 3.87
N GLY A 213 -5.65 0.95 4.10
CA GLY A 213 -6.07 2.35 3.99
C GLY A 213 -6.71 2.70 2.65
N ILE A 214 -6.33 2.03 1.57
CA ILE A 214 -6.89 2.24 0.23
C ILE A 214 -7.76 1.08 -0.27
N LEU A 215 -8.26 0.23 0.64
CA LEU A 215 -9.23 -0.80 0.29
C LEU A 215 -10.45 -0.21 -0.45
N GLY A 216 -11.05 -1.01 -1.30
CA GLY A 216 -12.23 -0.65 -2.06
C GLY A 216 -12.92 -1.85 -2.66
N VAL A 217 -13.90 -1.59 -3.52
CA VAL A 217 -14.64 -2.61 -4.25
C VAL A 217 -14.57 -2.32 -5.75
N GLY A 218 -14.20 -3.32 -6.54
CA GLY A 218 -14.09 -3.15 -8.00
C GLY A 218 -13.36 -4.28 -8.72
N ASP A 219 -12.49 -3.90 -9.66
CA ASP A 219 -11.63 -4.77 -10.47
C ASP A 219 -10.45 -5.29 -9.65
N PRO A 220 -10.27 -6.61 -9.51
CA PRO A 220 -9.15 -7.18 -8.75
C PRO A 220 -7.78 -7.03 -9.41
N ALA A 221 -7.69 -6.51 -10.61
CA ALA A 221 -6.43 -6.39 -11.36
C ALA A 221 -5.34 -5.62 -10.60
N CYS A 222 -5.71 -4.57 -9.84
CA CYS A 222 -4.74 -3.77 -9.08
C CYS A 222 -3.97 -4.59 -8.03
N ASP A 223 -4.61 -5.60 -7.41
CA ASP A 223 -3.98 -6.45 -6.39
C ASP A 223 -3.02 -7.48 -6.99
N ALA A 224 -3.17 -7.79 -8.28
CA ALA A 224 -2.28 -8.70 -8.97
C ALA A 224 -1.00 -8.02 -9.52
N ALA A 225 -0.90 -6.69 -9.43
CA ALA A 225 0.22 -5.90 -9.96
C ALA A 225 1.59 -6.29 -9.37
N MET A 226 1.65 -6.72 -8.11
CA MET A 226 2.86 -7.18 -7.43
C MET A 226 3.56 -8.33 -8.16
N SER A 227 2.84 -9.07 -9.00
CA SER A 227 3.36 -10.18 -9.79
C SER A 227 4.58 -9.83 -10.63
N TRP A 228 4.66 -8.59 -11.13
CA TRP A 228 5.77 -8.14 -11.98
C TRP A 228 6.91 -7.49 -11.23
N THR A 229 6.67 -7.05 -10.01
CA THR A 229 7.67 -6.34 -9.21
C THR A 229 8.40 -7.23 -8.21
N PHE A 230 7.77 -8.33 -7.78
CA PHE A 230 8.29 -9.19 -6.73
C PHE A 230 8.54 -10.65 -7.15
N PHE A 231 7.62 -11.25 -7.92
CA PHE A 231 7.70 -12.67 -8.31
C PHE A 231 8.64 -12.91 -9.49
N ASP A 232 9.29 -14.07 -9.49
CA ASP A 232 9.95 -14.61 -10.66
C ASP A 232 8.93 -15.29 -11.61
N LYS A 233 9.40 -15.88 -12.71
CA LYS A 233 8.53 -16.49 -13.73
C LYS A 233 7.70 -17.65 -13.16
N SER A 234 8.27 -18.49 -12.31
CA SER A 234 7.62 -19.68 -11.77
C SER A 234 6.57 -19.31 -10.72
N SER A 235 6.93 -18.51 -9.75
CA SER A 235 6.01 -18.03 -8.70
C SER A 235 4.88 -17.15 -9.25
N ARG A 236 5.17 -16.33 -10.28
CA ARG A 236 4.15 -15.55 -10.99
C ARG A 236 3.11 -16.43 -11.69
N LYS A 237 3.56 -17.55 -12.30
CA LYS A 237 2.66 -18.52 -12.91
C LYS A 237 1.72 -19.13 -11.87
N ILE A 238 2.27 -19.58 -10.73
CA ILE A 238 1.50 -20.15 -9.62
C ILE A 238 0.48 -19.13 -9.09
N PHE A 239 0.90 -17.89 -8.87
CA PHE A 239 0.03 -16.83 -8.42
C PHE A 239 -1.15 -16.60 -9.38
N LYS A 240 -0.90 -16.52 -10.69
CA LYS A 240 -1.94 -16.39 -11.72
C LYS A 240 -2.92 -17.56 -11.71
N GLU A 241 -2.40 -18.80 -11.59
CA GLU A 241 -3.20 -20.01 -11.53
C GLU A 241 -4.11 -20.06 -10.29
N VAL A 242 -3.60 -19.69 -9.13
CA VAL A 242 -4.40 -19.62 -7.89
C VAL A 242 -5.49 -18.56 -7.98
N LEU A 243 -5.20 -17.40 -8.53
CA LEU A 243 -6.18 -16.33 -8.72
C LEU A 243 -7.23 -16.64 -9.78
N GLN A 244 -6.99 -17.61 -10.67
CA GLN A 244 -7.87 -17.99 -11.78
C GLN A 244 -8.35 -16.80 -12.64
N ILE A 245 -7.50 -15.79 -12.79
CA ILE A 245 -7.81 -14.58 -13.56
C ILE A 245 -7.55 -14.80 -15.05
N ASP A 246 -8.41 -14.22 -15.88
CA ASP A 246 -8.29 -14.25 -17.33
C ASP A 246 -7.17 -13.34 -17.87
N GLU A 247 -6.88 -13.48 -19.16
CA GLU A 247 -5.83 -12.69 -19.81
C GLU A 247 -6.12 -11.18 -19.80
N GLU A 248 -7.37 -10.77 -19.90
CA GLU A 248 -7.75 -9.37 -19.86
C GLU A 248 -7.47 -8.75 -18.50
N THR A 249 -7.87 -9.42 -17.41
CA THR A 249 -7.56 -9.01 -16.04
C THR A 249 -6.06 -9.03 -15.81
N TRP A 250 -5.36 -10.02 -16.36
CA TRP A 250 -3.90 -10.12 -16.27
C TRP A 250 -3.19 -8.96 -16.98
N ASN A 251 -3.70 -8.54 -18.15
CA ASN A 251 -3.19 -7.38 -18.88
C ASN A 251 -3.41 -6.08 -18.10
N ARG A 252 -4.59 -5.89 -17.49
CA ARG A 252 -4.84 -4.73 -16.63
C ARG A 252 -3.94 -4.72 -15.39
N ALA A 253 -3.71 -5.88 -14.77
CA ALA A 253 -2.78 -6.01 -13.64
C ALA A 253 -1.34 -5.61 -14.03
N ARG A 254 -0.90 -6.01 -15.25
CA ARG A 254 0.38 -5.58 -15.79
C ARG A 254 0.43 -4.07 -16.05
N GLY A 255 -0.68 -3.49 -16.52
CA GLY A 255 -0.82 -2.05 -16.67
C GLY A 255 -0.66 -1.30 -15.34
N TRP A 256 -1.30 -1.77 -14.26
CA TRP A 256 -1.11 -1.21 -12.92
C TRP A 256 0.34 -1.26 -12.45
N ALA A 257 1.04 -2.38 -12.72
CA ALA A 257 2.45 -2.51 -12.40
C ALA A 257 3.33 -1.56 -13.21
N LEU A 258 3.06 -1.44 -14.52
CA LEU A 258 3.77 -0.56 -15.44
C LEU A 258 3.63 0.91 -15.02
N TRP A 259 2.40 1.38 -14.85
CA TRP A 259 2.13 2.74 -14.41
C TRP A 259 2.87 3.06 -13.10
N LYS A 260 2.73 2.20 -12.07
CA LYS A 260 3.38 2.41 -10.78
C LYS A 260 4.90 2.44 -10.89
N ALA A 261 5.48 1.58 -11.72
CA ALA A 261 6.92 1.54 -11.94
C ALA A 261 7.44 2.84 -12.59
N LEU A 262 6.74 3.33 -13.62
CA LEU A 262 7.12 4.53 -14.35
C LEU A 262 7.06 5.78 -13.48
N ILE A 263 5.95 6.03 -12.78
CA ILE A 263 5.83 7.21 -11.90
C ILE A 263 6.82 7.17 -10.74
N THR A 264 7.15 5.97 -10.24
CA THR A 264 8.16 5.80 -9.19
C THR A 264 9.56 6.07 -9.73
N TYR A 265 9.85 5.65 -10.97
CA TYR A 265 11.11 5.90 -11.63
C TYR A 265 11.33 7.41 -11.86
N ASP A 266 10.33 8.12 -12.37
CA ASP A 266 10.37 9.58 -12.60
C ASP A 266 10.60 10.34 -11.29
N ALA A 267 9.84 10.05 -10.25
CA ALA A 267 10.01 10.68 -8.95
C ALA A 267 11.42 10.48 -8.36
N ASN A 268 12.06 9.33 -8.62
CA ASN A 268 13.43 9.06 -8.17
C ASN A 268 14.47 9.79 -9.04
N ARG A 269 14.21 9.93 -10.33
CA ARG A 269 15.06 10.70 -11.25
C ARG A 269 15.10 12.18 -10.87
N ASP A 270 13.96 12.76 -10.59
CA ASP A 270 13.83 14.16 -10.19
C ASP A 270 14.51 14.45 -8.84
N ARG A 271 14.38 13.55 -7.85
CA ARG A 271 15.08 13.68 -6.57
C ARG A 271 16.62 13.63 -6.74
N LYS A 272 17.13 12.80 -7.65
CA LYS A 272 18.57 12.74 -7.94
C LYS A 272 19.05 14.02 -8.64
N SER A 273 18.30 14.54 -9.63
CA SER A 273 18.64 15.78 -10.33
C SER A 273 18.64 17.00 -9.38
N THR A 274 17.64 17.08 -8.49
CA THR A 274 17.55 18.15 -7.48
C THR A 274 18.73 18.10 -6.49
N ARG A 275 19.14 16.91 -6.05
CA ARG A 275 20.32 16.74 -5.16
C ARG A 275 21.62 17.11 -5.86
N LEU A 276 21.81 16.75 -7.14
CA LEU A 276 22.99 17.11 -7.92
C LEU A 276 23.07 18.63 -8.15
N ASN A 277 21.93 19.27 -8.47
CA ASN A 277 21.88 20.72 -8.66
C ASN A 277 22.15 21.48 -7.34
N SER A 278 21.69 20.98 -6.21
CA SER A 278 21.99 21.58 -4.90
C SER A 278 23.45 21.41 -4.51
N SER A 279 24.11 20.29 -4.83
CA SER A 279 25.54 20.09 -4.58
C SER A 279 26.42 20.94 -5.49
N HIS A 280 26.03 21.16 -6.74
CA HIS A 280 26.72 22.10 -7.64
C HIS A 280 26.60 23.57 -7.19
N ASN A 281 25.45 23.99 -6.67
CA ASN A 281 25.25 25.31 -6.10
C ASN A 281 26.05 25.56 -4.81
N VAL A 282 26.38 24.54 -4.05
CA VAL A 282 27.25 24.65 -2.85
C VAL A 282 28.73 24.74 -3.27
N ALA A 283 29.15 23.99 -4.30
CA ALA A 283 30.51 24.02 -4.80
C ALA A 283 30.87 25.35 -5.48
N SER A 284 29.91 26.02 -6.11
CA SER A 284 30.12 27.33 -6.76
C SER A 284 30.16 28.55 -5.81
N ARG A 285 29.93 28.33 -4.50
CA ARG A 285 29.94 29.39 -3.47
C ARG A 285 31.19 29.34 -2.54
N MET A 286 32.18 28.53 -2.84
CA MET A 286 33.46 28.60 -2.11
C MET A 286 34.27 29.74 -2.69
N PRO A 287 34.74 30.74 -1.88
CA PRO A 287 35.63 31.77 -2.37
C PRO A 287 36.96 31.13 -2.74
N SER A 288 37.47 31.43 -3.93
CA SER A 288 38.83 31.14 -4.29
C SER A 288 39.75 31.91 -3.35
N SER A 289 40.39 31.23 -2.41
CA SER A 289 41.48 31.78 -1.60
C SER A 289 42.66 31.98 -2.52
N ALA A 290 42.99 33.26 -2.73
CA ALA A 290 44.29 33.71 -3.23
C ALA A 290 45.37 33.50 -2.13
#